data_69500cb71b45a569efce0106ac8df94a
#
_entry.id   69500cb71b45a569efce0106ac8df94a
#
_cell.length_a   1.000
_cell.length_b   1.000
_cell.length_c   1.000
_cell.angle_alpha   90.00
_cell.angle_beta   90.00
_cell.angle_gamma   90.00
#
_symmetry.space_group_name_H-M   'P 1'
#
loop_
_entity.id
_entity.type
_entity.pdbx_description
1 polymer ?
#
loop_
_entity_poly.entity_id
_entity_poly.type
_entity_poly.pdbx_seq_one_letter_code
_entity_poly.pdbx_strand_id
1 'polypeptide(L)'
;MDKLKIMVVDDESRMRKLVKDFLKKKDFEVIEAADGEEALDIFFKDKSISLIICDVMMPKINGFDVVKEIRQYSQVPIIMLTAKCEESDELNGFDLGVDEYISKPFSPKILVARVEAILRRSNNLSTGEVLKAGGIELDIAAHEVRIDGKEITLSFKEFELLNYFVVNQGVALSREKILNNVWNYDYFGDARTIDTHVKKLRSKLGEKGEYIKTIWGMGYKFEVD
;
A
#
# COMPACT_ATOMS: atom_id res chain seq x y z
N MET A 1 -17.95 -0.95 18.02
CA MET A 1 -16.88 -1.23 17.03
C MET A 1 -15.60 -0.66 17.60
N ASP A 2 -14.56 -1.46 17.66
CA ASP A 2 -13.25 -0.97 18.09
C ASP A 2 -12.73 0.05 17.09
N LYS A 3 -12.10 1.11 17.59
CA LYS A 3 -11.55 2.16 16.73
C LYS A 3 -10.34 1.61 15.97
N LEU A 4 -10.24 1.92 14.68
CA LEU A 4 -9.06 1.58 13.90
C LEU A 4 -7.84 2.33 14.45
N LYS A 5 -6.75 1.60 14.63
CA LYS A 5 -5.54 2.07 15.29
C LYS A 5 -4.46 2.39 14.26
N ILE A 6 -3.96 3.62 14.30
CA ILE A 6 -2.95 4.12 13.37
C ILE A 6 -1.68 4.45 14.15
N MET A 7 -0.55 3.89 13.74
CA MET A 7 0.76 4.26 14.28
C MET A 7 1.37 5.39 13.47
N VAL A 8 1.83 6.44 14.13
CA VAL A 8 2.53 7.60 13.55
C VAL A 8 3.96 7.63 14.05
N VAL A 9 4.90 7.46 13.12
CA VAL A 9 6.34 7.38 13.38
C VAL A 9 7.04 8.56 12.71
N ASP A 10 7.62 9.45 13.51
CA ASP A 10 8.32 10.64 13.03
C ASP A 10 9.16 11.17 14.20
N ASP A 11 10.40 11.59 14.02
CA ASP A 11 11.24 12.10 15.10
C ASP A 11 10.81 13.50 15.56
N GLU A 12 10.14 14.27 14.68
CA GLU A 12 9.59 15.58 15.03
C GLU A 12 8.30 15.48 15.84
N SER A 13 8.35 15.78 17.13
CA SER A 13 7.16 15.75 18.01
C SER A 13 6.02 16.66 17.54
N ARG A 14 6.33 17.76 16.87
CA ARG A 14 5.34 18.68 16.29
C ARG A 14 4.57 18.03 15.13
N MET A 15 5.28 17.26 14.30
CA MET A 15 4.70 16.55 13.18
C MET A 15 3.78 15.42 13.67
N ARG A 16 4.25 14.61 14.63
CA ARG A 16 3.42 13.58 15.26
C ARG A 16 2.13 14.16 15.85
N LYS A 17 2.25 15.27 16.61
CA LYS A 17 1.10 15.95 17.20
C LYS A 17 0.12 16.45 16.13
N LEU A 18 0.62 17.09 15.07
CA LEU A 18 -0.20 17.59 13.96
C LEU A 18 -1.01 16.45 13.33
N VAL A 19 -0.34 15.38 12.92
CA VAL A 19 -0.98 14.22 12.29
C VAL A 19 -1.99 13.58 13.24
N LYS A 20 -1.61 13.37 14.50
CA LYS A 20 -2.49 12.80 15.54
C LYS A 20 -3.77 13.63 15.72
N ASP A 21 -3.66 14.97 15.79
CA ASP A 21 -4.81 15.86 16.01
C ASP A 21 -5.82 15.77 14.85
N PHE A 22 -5.32 15.61 13.62
CA PHE A 22 -6.18 15.43 12.44
C PHE A 22 -6.81 14.04 12.37
N LEU A 23 -6.07 12.99 12.68
CA LEU A 23 -6.59 11.61 12.71
C LEU A 23 -7.64 11.40 13.80
N LYS A 24 -7.42 11.98 14.99
CA LYS A 24 -8.39 11.94 16.10
C LYS A 24 -9.73 12.58 15.76
N LYS A 25 -9.75 13.64 14.92
CA LYS A 25 -10.99 14.24 14.44
C LYS A 25 -11.84 13.31 13.56
N LYS A 26 -11.24 12.23 13.09
CA LYS A 26 -11.87 11.17 12.28
C LYS A 26 -12.07 9.86 13.07
N ASP A 27 -12.05 9.97 14.39
CA ASP A 27 -12.31 8.87 15.32
C ASP A 27 -11.28 7.73 15.30
N PHE A 28 -10.08 7.95 14.72
CA PHE A 28 -9.00 6.99 14.80
C PHE A 28 -8.32 6.99 16.17
N GLU A 29 -7.90 5.82 16.62
CA GLU A 29 -6.94 5.69 17.72
C GLU A 29 -5.53 5.91 17.16
N VAL A 30 -4.70 6.69 17.85
CA VAL A 30 -3.35 7.02 17.37
C VAL A 30 -2.31 6.66 18.42
N ILE A 31 -1.36 5.82 18.02
CA ILE A 31 -0.14 5.52 18.75
C ILE A 31 1.00 6.31 18.09
N GLU A 32 1.88 6.86 18.90
CA GLU A 32 3.05 7.61 18.45
C GLU A 32 4.33 6.84 18.73
N ALA A 33 5.29 6.91 17.81
CA ALA A 33 6.66 6.46 18.00
C ALA A 33 7.60 7.58 17.55
N ALA A 34 8.66 7.82 18.33
CA ALA A 34 9.61 8.91 18.09
C ALA A 34 10.80 8.52 17.21
N ASP A 35 10.99 7.23 16.98
CA ASP A 35 12.02 6.69 16.09
C ASP A 35 11.65 5.27 15.60
N GLY A 36 12.48 4.73 14.71
CA GLY A 36 12.21 3.42 14.12
C GLY A 36 12.32 2.26 15.13
N GLU A 37 13.15 2.38 16.15
CA GLU A 37 13.31 1.35 17.19
C GLU A 37 12.04 1.25 18.04
N GLU A 38 11.52 2.39 18.51
CA GLU A 38 10.26 2.48 19.25
C GLU A 38 9.08 1.98 18.39
N ALA A 39 9.08 2.31 17.09
CA ALA A 39 8.05 1.84 16.16
C ALA A 39 8.02 0.32 16.04
N LEU A 40 9.16 -0.33 15.89
CA LEU A 40 9.25 -1.79 15.82
C LEU A 40 8.83 -2.43 17.14
N ASP A 41 9.28 -1.89 18.26
CA ASP A 41 8.91 -2.36 19.60
C ASP A 41 7.39 -2.32 19.83
N ILE A 42 6.73 -1.23 19.44
CA ILE A 42 5.28 -1.07 19.52
C ILE A 42 4.59 -2.05 18.58
N PHE A 43 5.03 -2.14 17.33
CA PHE A 43 4.42 -2.99 16.31
C PHE A 43 4.44 -4.48 16.70
N PHE A 44 5.55 -4.95 17.25
CA PHE A 44 5.63 -6.37 17.66
C PHE A 44 4.81 -6.70 18.90
N LYS A 45 4.56 -5.72 19.78
CA LYS A 45 3.73 -5.86 20.98
C LYS A 45 2.24 -5.71 20.70
N ASP A 46 1.84 -4.84 19.76
CA ASP A 46 0.44 -4.55 19.43
C ASP A 46 0.10 -4.94 17.99
N LYS A 47 -0.59 -6.07 17.85
CA LYS A 47 -1.01 -6.60 16.54
C LYS A 47 -2.31 -5.98 16.01
N SER A 48 -2.92 -5.04 16.74
CA SER A 48 -4.16 -4.36 16.34
C SER A 48 -3.94 -3.12 15.48
N ILE A 49 -2.68 -2.80 15.14
CA ILE A 49 -2.34 -1.66 14.28
C ILE A 49 -2.88 -1.92 12.86
N SER A 50 -3.73 -1.02 12.40
CA SER A 50 -4.45 -1.12 11.12
C SER A 50 -3.76 -0.37 9.98
N LEU A 51 -2.89 0.60 10.29
CA LEU A 51 -2.11 1.37 9.32
C LEU A 51 -0.93 2.05 10.02
N ILE A 52 0.17 2.21 9.31
CA ILE A 52 1.37 2.91 9.78
C ILE A 52 1.64 4.12 8.89
N ILE A 53 1.92 5.28 9.49
CA ILE A 53 2.44 6.46 8.83
C ILE A 53 3.87 6.63 9.35
N CYS A 54 4.86 6.56 8.47
CA CYS A 54 6.27 6.54 8.86
C CYS A 54 7.08 7.57 8.10
N ASP A 55 7.85 8.39 8.80
CA ASP A 55 8.86 9.23 8.16
C ASP A 55 10.01 8.38 7.61
N VAL A 56 10.52 8.77 6.45
CA VAL A 56 11.72 8.15 5.86
C VAL A 56 12.97 8.48 6.66
N MET A 57 13.13 9.76 6.98
CA MET A 57 14.39 10.29 7.55
C MET A 57 14.30 10.38 9.06
N MET A 58 14.67 9.33 9.75
CA MET A 58 14.71 9.29 11.21
C MET A 58 16.07 8.85 11.71
N PRO A 59 16.46 9.28 12.93
CA PRO A 59 17.70 8.82 13.56
C PRO A 59 17.60 7.32 13.93
N LYS A 60 18.77 6.69 14.13
CA LYS A 60 18.95 5.27 14.49
C LYS A 60 18.50 4.32 13.37
N ILE A 61 17.20 4.01 13.29
CA ILE A 61 16.61 3.16 12.28
C ILE A 61 15.74 4.05 11.37
N ASN A 62 16.09 4.15 10.09
CA ASN A 62 15.33 4.92 9.12
C ASN A 62 14.02 4.23 8.75
N GLY A 63 13.09 4.96 8.12
CA GLY A 63 11.77 4.44 7.79
C GLY A 63 11.80 3.25 6.83
N PHE A 64 12.75 3.17 5.90
CA PHE A 64 12.87 2.04 4.99
C PHE A 64 13.26 0.75 5.71
N ASP A 65 14.16 0.84 6.69
CA ASP A 65 14.54 -0.31 7.51
C ASP A 65 13.38 -0.78 8.40
N VAL A 66 12.58 0.17 8.93
CA VAL A 66 11.33 -0.16 9.64
C VAL A 66 10.36 -0.94 8.74
N VAL A 67 10.14 -0.45 7.51
CA VAL A 67 9.28 -1.15 6.53
C VAL A 67 9.81 -2.54 6.23
N LYS A 68 11.10 -2.66 5.93
CA LYS A 68 11.74 -3.93 5.62
C LYS A 68 11.55 -4.97 6.72
N GLU A 69 11.69 -4.55 7.97
CA GLU A 69 11.51 -5.45 9.12
C GLU A 69 10.04 -5.84 9.29
N ILE A 70 9.11 -4.87 9.22
CA ILE A 70 7.67 -5.15 9.35
C ILE A 70 7.19 -6.10 8.23
N ARG A 71 7.66 -5.92 7.00
CA ARG A 71 7.24 -6.73 5.84
C ARG A 71 7.65 -8.20 5.91
N GLN A 72 8.58 -8.57 6.79
CA GLN A 72 8.88 -9.97 7.07
C GLN A 72 7.71 -10.68 7.79
N TYR A 73 6.84 -9.93 8.47
CA TYR A 73 5.82 -10.47 9.37
C TYR A 73 4.40 -10.00 9.07
N SER A 74 4.22 -8.92 8.32
CA SER A 74 2.90 -8.30 8.14
C SER A 74 2.78 -7.51 6.84
N GLN A 75 1.55 -7.52 6.30
CA GLN A 75 1.15 -6.69 5.15
C GLN A 75 0.31 -5.47 5.59
N VAL A 76 0.42 -5.06 6.86
CA VAL A 76 -0.24 -3.84 7.33
C VAL A 76 0.07 -2.66 6.39
N PRO A 77 -0.93 -1.86 5.97
CA PRO A 77 -0.69 -0.73 5.09
C PRO A 77 0.28 0.28 5.69
N ILE A 78 1.25 0.75 4.88
CA ILE A 78 2.27 1.73 5.29
C ILE A 78 2.28 2.91 4.34
N ILE A 79 2.11 4.11 4.88
CA ILE A 79 2.29 5.39 4.20
C ILE A 79 3.64 5.96 4.63
N MET A 80 4.53 6.23 3.65
CA MET A 80 5.80 6.90 3.93
C MET A 80 5.66 8.41 3.76
N LEU A 81 6.20 9.17 4.72
CA LEU A 81 6.38 10.60 4.62
C LEU A 81 7.83 10.88 4.21
N THR A 82 8.07 11.73 3.20
CA THR A 82 9.42 12.01 2.72
C THR A 82 9.62 13.49 2.43
N ALA A 83 10.80 14.02 2.75
CA ALA A 83 11.14 15.42 2.48
C ALA A 83 11.43 15.69 1.00
N LYS A 84 11.79 14.65 0.22
CA LYS A 84 12.03 14.71 -1.23
C LYS A 84 11.84 13.32 -1.81
N CYS A 85 10.96 13.21 -2.78
CA CYS A 85 10.92 12.04 -3.63
C CYS A 85 11.98 12.21 -4.72
N GLU A 86 13.19 11.69 -4.51
CA GLU A 86 14.00 11.33 -5.66
C GLU A 86 13.37 10.06 -6.25
N GLU A 87 13.28 9.99 -7.57
CA GLU A 87 12.71 8.84 -8.29
C GLU A 87 13.33 7.51 -7.85
N SER A 88 14.61 7.56 -7.42
CA SER A 88 15.36 6.44 -6.84
C SER A 88 14.84 6.00 -5.46
N ASP A 89 14.38 6.92 -4.62
CA ASP A 89 13.90 6.62 -3.27
C ASP A 89 12.48 6.04 -3.32
N GLU A 90 11.64 6.55 -4.21
CA GLU A 90 10.32 5.97 -4.48
C GLU A 90 10.45 4.55 -5.04
N LEU A 91 11.34 4.32 -6.00
CA LEU A 91 11.57 3.00 -6.58
C LEU A 91 12.09 2.01 -5.54
N ASN A 92 13.05 2.41 -4.70
CA ASN A 92 13.58 1.59 -3.62
C ASN A 92 12.51 1.25 -2.57
N GLY A 93 11.68 2.20 -2.22
CA GLY A 93 10.67 1.99 -1.20
C GLY A 93 9.46 1.19 -1.70
N PHE A 94 9.07 1.35 -2.96
CA PHE A 94 8.12 0.43 -3.58
C PHE A 94 8.70 -0.98 -3.66
N ASP A 95 10.03 -1.13 -3.81
CA ASP A 95 10.71 -2.42 -3.72
C ASP A 95 10.59 -3.07 -2.33
N LEU A 96 10.42 -2.28 -1.30
CA LEU A 96 10.20 -2.75 0.07
C LEU A 96 8.72 -3.03 0.40
N GLY A 97 7.77 -2.76 -0.52
CA GLY A 97 6.34 -3.00 -0.29
C GLY A 97 5.64 -1.86 0.44
N VAL A 98 6.10 -0.61 0.30
CA VAL A 98 5.37 0.59 0.75
C VAL A 98 4.11 0.76 -0.09
N ASP A 99 3.01 1.17 0.55
CA ASP A 99 1.71 1.27 -0.10
C ASP A 99 1.44 2.66 -0.67
N GLU A 100 1.99 3.70 -0.05
CA GLU A 100 1.80 5.09 -0.46
C GLU A 100 2.98 5.96 -0.03
N TYR A 101 3.29 7.00 -0.83
CA TYR A 101 4.26 8.04 -0.52
C TYR A 101 3.58 9.40 -0.47
N ILE A 102 3.94 10.21 0.52
CA ILE A 102 3.47 11.59 0.64
C ILE A 102 4.67 12.49 0.88
N SER A 103 4.92 13.40 -0.07
CA SER A 103 6.02 14.37 0.06
C SER A 103 5.71 15.46 1.08
N LYS A 104 6.69 15.77 1.94
CA LYS A 104 6.67 16.95 2.81
C LYS A 104 7.09 18.19 2.00
N PRO A 105 6.43 19.36 2.13
CA PRO A 105 5.28 19.63 3.02
C PRO A 105 3.96 19.11 2.43
N PHE A 106 3.10 18.52 3.26
CA PHE A 106 1.82 17.98 2.87
C PHE A 106 0.64 18.66 3.59
N SER A 107 -0.53 18.56 3.00
CA SER A 107 -1.78 18.94 3.67
C SER A 107 -2.23 17.83 4.62
N PRO A 108 -2.40 18.08 5.93
CA PRO A 108 -2.93 17.07 6.85
C PRO A 108 -4.30 16.54 6.44
N LYS A 109 -5.12 17.33 5.76
CA LYS A 109 -6.42 16.90 5.22
C LYS A 109 -6.26 15.87 4.12
N ILE A 110 -5.27 16.05 3.23
CA ILE A 110 -4.96 15.09 2.16
C ILE A 110 -4.42 13.80 2.76
N LEU A 111 -3.51 13.87 3.74
CA LEU A 111 -3.00 12.69 4.44
C LEU A 111 -4.17 11.87 5.05
N VAL A 112 -5.07 12.52 5.77
CA VAL A 112 -6.23 11.85 6.38
C VAL A 112 -7.14 11.24 5.32
N ALA A 113 -7.40 11.93 4.20
CA ALA A 113 -8.20 11.39 3.11
C ALA A 113 -7.57 10.10 2.51
N ARG A 114 -6.23 10.05 2.40
CA ARG A 114 -5.51 8.85 1.95
C ARG A 114 -5.59 7.72 2.96
N VAL A 115 -5.44 8.01 4.24
CA VAL A 115 -5.65 7.05 5.34
C VAL A 115 -7.06 6.46 5.27
N GLU A 116 -8.09 7.31 5.19
CA GLU A 116 -9.48 6.86 5.07
C GLU A 116 -9.70 6.01 3.81
N ALA A 117 -9.07 6.37 2.68
CA ALA A 117 -9.19 5.62 1.43
C ALA A 117 -8.56 4.22 1.53
N ILE A 118 -7.37 4.11 2.12
CA ILE A 118 -6.69 2.83 2.33
C ILE A 118 -7.50 1.97 3.29
N LEU A 119 -7.90 2.50 4.46
CA LEU A 119 -8.64 1.75 5.47
C LEU A 119 -10.06 1.38 5.02
N ARG A 120 -10.72 2.21 4.21
CA ARG A 120 -12.03 1.88 3.62
C ARG A 120 -11.91 0.70 2.66
N ARG A 121 -10.87 0.63 1.86
CA ARG A 121 -10.61 -0.49 0.95
C ARG A 121 -10.33 -1.76 1.74
N SER A 122 -9.55 -1.70 2.80
CA SER A 122 -9.31 -2.84 3.69
C SER A 122 -10.55 -3.25 4.50
N ASN A 123 -11.52 -2.34 4.77
CA ASN A 123 -12.72 -2.60 5.57
C ASN A 123 -14.02 -2.78 4.76
N ASN A 124 -14.09 -2.37 3.48
CA ASN A 124 -15.26 -2.60 2.61
C ASN A 124 -15.41 -4.06 2.16
N LEU A 125 -14.87 -4.95 2.91
CA LEU A 125 -14.71 -6.38 2.69
C LEU A 125 -15.91 -7.21 3.17
N SER A 126 -17.09 -6.59 3.28
CA SER A 126 -18.26 -7.23 3.93
C SER A 126 -19.09 -8.13 3.01
N THR A 127 -18.69 -8.37 1.76
CA THR A 127 -19.53 -9.16 0.83
C THR A 127 -19.09 -10.61 0.62
N GLY A 128 -17.95 -11.04 1.18
CA GLY A 128 -17.47 -12.42 0.97
C GLY A 128 -17.29 -12.79 -0.51
N GLU A 129 -17.09 -11.79 -1.36
CA GLU A 129 -16.94 -11.99 -2.80
C GLU A 129 -15.51 -12.49 -3.10
N VAL A 130 -15.44 -13.70 -3.62
CA VAL A 130 -14.19 -14.29 -4.14
C VAL A 130 -14.20 -14.16 -5.65
N LEU A 131 -13.31 -13.31 -6.19
CA LEU A 131 -13.11 -13.22 -7.62
C LEU A 131 -12.20 -14.37 -8.10
N LYS A 132 -12.56 -14.98 -9.23
CA LYS A 132 -11.78 -16.09 -9.80
C LYS A 132 -11.45 -15.84 -11.26
N ALA A 133 -10.19 -16.02 -11.62
CA ALA A 133 -9.71 -15.87 -12.98
C ALA A 133 -8.49 -16.78 -13.24
N GLY A 134 -8.63 -17.79 -14.10
CA GLY A 134 -7.51 -18.64 -14.54
C GLY A 134 -6.71 -19.33 -13.42
N GLY A 135 -7.39 -19.77 -12.35
CA GLY A 135 -6.75 -20.38 -11.18
C GLY A 135 -6.24 -19.37 -10.14
N ILE A 136 -6.41 -18.07 -10.39
CA ILE A 136 -6.24 -17.02 -9.39
C ILE A 136 -7.56 -16.85 -8.65
N GLU A 137 -7.53 -16.87 -7.32
CA GLU A 137 -8.67 -16.59 -6.45
C GLU A 137 -8.30 -15.41 -5.54
N LEU A 138 -9.12 -14.35 -5.57
CA LEU A 138 -9.00 -13.20 -4.70
C LEU A 138 -10.15 -13.18 -3.72
N ASP A 139 -9.88 -13.39 -2.45
CA ASP A 139 -10.81 -13.09 -1.38
C ASP A 139 -10.70 -11.62 -1.04
N ILE A 140 -11.66 -10.84 -1.52
CA ILE A 140 -11.67 -9.40 -1.32
C ILE A 140 -11.82 -9.07 0.16
N ALA A 141 -12.59 -9.89 0.90
CA ALA A 141 -12.86 -9.68 2.31
C ALA A 141 -11.64 -10.00 3.20
N ALA A 142 -10.98 -11.10 2.94
CA ALA A 142 -9.78 -11.49 3.69
C ALA A 142 -8.50 -10.79 3.22
N HIS A 143 -8.53 -10.10 2.05
CA HIS A 143 -7.34 -9.57 1.37
C HIS A 143 -6.32 -10.67 1.04
N GLU A 144 -6.82 -11.85 0.74
CA GLU A 144 -6.03 -13.04 0.45
C GLU A 144 -6.05 -13.37 -1.04
N VAL A 145 -4.93 -13.88 -1.52
CA VAL A 145 -4.80 -14.38 -2.89
C VAL A 145 -4.31 -15.83 -2.87
N ARG A 146 -4.99 -16.66 -3.67
CA ARG A 146 -4.56 -18.04 -3.90
C ARG A 146 -4.35 -18.28 -5.38
N ILE A 147 -3.32 -19.02 -5.72
CA ILE A 147 -3.02 -19.49 -7.06
C ILE A 147 -3.07 -21.01 -7.05
N ASP A 148 -4.00 -21.59 -7.83
CA ASP A 148 -4.22 -23.03 -7.89
C ASP A 148 -4.35 -23.66 -6.47
N GLY A 149 -5.06 -22.95 -5.57
CA GLY A 149 -5.30 -23.33 -4.19
C GLY A 149 -4.17 -23.03 -3.19
N LYS A 150 -3.02 -22.54 -3.62
CA LYS A 150 -1.91 -22.15 -2.75
C LYS A 150 -1.96 -20.65 -2.48
N GLU A 151 -1.90 -20.29 -1.20
CA GLU A 151 -1.84 -18.89 -0.79
C GLU A 151 -0.51 -18.24 -1.19
N ILE A 152 -0.58 -17.01 -1.68
CA ILE A 152 0.57 -16.15 -1.97
C ILE A 152 0.44 -14.84 -1.21
N THR A 153 1.58 -14.27 -0.85
CA THR A 153 1.61 -13.00 -0.11
C THR A 153 1.83 -11.82 -1.06
N LEU A 154 0.84 -10.94 -1.15
CA LEU A 154 0.92 -9.67 -1.85
C LEU A 154 0.93 -8.53 -0.85
N SER A 155 1.61 -7.41 -1.17
CA SER A 155 1.39 -6.16 -0.43
C SER A 155 0.00 -5.62 -0.73
N PHE A 156 -0.46 -4.65 0.10
CA PHE A 156 -1.77 -4.04 -0.11
C PHE A 156 -1.93 -3.48 -1.54
N LYS A 157 -0.92 -2.78 -2.07
CA LYS A 157 -0.98 -2.21 -3.44
C LYS A 157 -0.87 -3.26 -4.55
N GLU A 158 -0.13 -4.33 -4.35
CA GLU A 158 -0.08 -5.44 -5.30
C GLU A 158 -1.44 -6.15 -5.37
N PHE A 159 -2.10 -6.32 -4.22
CA PHE A 159 -3.46 -6.86 -4.18
C PHE A 159 -4.46 -5.95 -4.90
N GLU A 160 -4.44 -4.65 -4.61
CA GLU A 160 -5.30 -3.65 -5.27
C GLU A 160 -5.09 -3.63 -6.78
N LEU A 161 -3.84 -3.71 -7.23
CA LEU A 161 -3.48 -3.77 -8.64
C LEU A 161 -4.03 -5.05 -9.31
N LEU A 162 -3.84 -6.20 -8.65
CA LEU A 162 -4.37 -7.47 -9.15
C LEU A 162 -5.90 -7.45 -9.21
N ASN A 163 -6.55 -6.99 -8.15
CA ASN A 163 -8.01 -6.83 -8.10
C ASN A 163 -8.51 -5.94 -9.26
N TYR A 164 -7.84 -4.80 -9.48
CA TYR A 164 -8.19 -3.90 -10.56
C TYR A 164 -8.04 -4.56 -11.94
N PHE A 165 -7.01 -5.37 -12.14
CA PHE A 165 -6.83 -6.13 -13.37
C PHE A 165 -7.92 -7.20 -13.57
N VAL A 166 -8.25 -7.98 -12.54
CA VAL A 166 -9.23 -9.05 -12.60
C VAL A 166 -10.65 -8.49 -12.88
N VAL A 167 -11.03 -7.41 -12.20
CA VAL A 167 -12.33 -6.74 -12.43
C VAL A 167 -12.43 -6.14 -13.84
N ASN A 168 -11.30 -5.73 -14.43
CA ASN A 168 -11.25 -5.19 -15.79
C ASN A 168 -10.69 -6.20 -16.80
N GLN A 169 -10.94 -7.50 -16.61
CA GLN A 169 -10.47 -8.55 -17.51
C GLN A 169 -10.85 -8.25 -18.97
N GLY A 170 -9.92 -8.44 -19.90
CA GLY A 170 -10.10 -8.21 -21.32
C GLY A 170 -10.00 -6.76 -21.78
N VAL A 171 -9.91 -5.80 -20.83
CA VAL A 171 -9.82 -4.36 -21.14
C VAL A 171 -8.36 -3.90 -21.16
N ALA A 172 -7.94 -3.19 -22.23
CA ALA A 172 -6.67 -2.53 -22.27
C ALA A 172 -6.70 -1.25 -21.40
N LEU A 173 -5.84 -1.19 -20.40
CA LEU A 173 -5.76 -0.12 -19.41
C LEU A 173 -4.49 0.70 -19.64
N SER A 174 -4.62 2.02 -19.77
CA SER A 174 -3.45 2.90 -19.82
C SER A 174 -2.76 2.96 -18.45
N ARG A 175 -1.45 3.28 -18.44
CA ARG A 175 -0.70 3.47 -17.19
C ARG A 175 -1.34 4.52 -16.28
N GLU A 176 -1.76 5.65 -16.85
CA GLU A 176 -2.46 6.70 -16.11
C GLU A 176 -3.78 6.19 -15.50
N LYS A 177 -4.56 5.41 -16.28
CA LYS A 177 -5.83 4.86 -15.79
C LYS A 177 -5.59 3.89 -14.63
N ILE A 178 -4.56 3.04 -14.71
CA ILE A 178 -4.18 2.15 -13.61
C ILE A 178 -3.75 2.97 -12.39
N LEU A 179 -2.87 3.95 -12.60
CA LEU A 179 -2.37 4.81 -11.54
C LEU A 179 -3.51 5.52 -10.81
N ASN A 180 -4.39 6.17 -11.55
CA ASN A 180 -5.52 6.94 -11.00
C ASN A 180 -6.53 6.07 -10.23
N ASN A 181 -6.70 4.80 -10.59
CA ASN A 181 -7.66 3.93 -9.93
C ASN A 181 -7.06 3.12 -8.77
N VAL A 182 -5.78 2.81 -8.82
CA VAL A 182 -5.11 2.03 -7.75
C VAL A 182 -4.40 2.95 -6.75
N TRP A 183 -3.83 4.10 -7.20
CA TRP A 183 -3.11 5.06 -6.34
C TRP A 183 -3.83 6.39 -6.08
N ASN A 184 -4.97 6.66 -6.72
CA ASN A 184 -5.76 7.91 -6.72
C ASN A 184 -5.20 9.05 -7.60
N TYR A 185 -6.11 10.00 -7.96
CA TYR A 185 -5.88 11.10 -8.89
C TYR A 185 -4.77 12.09 -8.50
N ASP A 186 -4.34 12.11 -7.23
CA ASP A 186 -3.33 13.05 -6.71
C ASP A 186 -1.93 12.44 -6.62
N TYR A 187 -1.68 11.34 -7.32
CA TYR A 187 -0.33 10.78 -7.38
C TYR A 187 0.53 11.63 -8.34
N PHE A 188 1.53 12.33 -7.79
CA PHE A 188 2.44 13.19 -8.54
C PHE A 188 3.65 12.45 -9.14
N GLY A 189 3.72 11.13 -9.05
CA GLY A 189 4.78 10.32 -9.61
C GLY A 189 4.62 10.02 -11.10
N ASP A 190 5.72 9.58 -11.76
CA ASP A 190 5.70 9.18 -13.16
C ASP A 190 4.81 7.92 -13.33
N ALA A 191 3.97 7.92 -14.37
CA ALA A 191 3.17 6.76 -14.74
C ALA A 191 4.01 5.49 -15.02
N ARG A 192 5.33 5.63 -15.21
CA ARG A 192 6.29 4.52 -15.35
C ARG A 192 6.48 3.72 -14.06
N THR A 193 6.16 4.28 -12.88
CA THR A 193 6.17 3.53 -11.62
C THR A 193 5.27 2.30 -11.69
N ILE A 194 4.20 2.32 -12.49
CA ILE A 194 3.34 1.17 -12.74
C ILE A 194 4.12 -0.02 -13.32
N ASP A 195 5.12 0.21 -14.15
CA ASP A 195 5.90 -0.86 -14.78
C ASP A 195 6.66 -1.69 -13.72
N THR A 196 7.16 -1.04 -12.67
CA THR A 196 7.81 -1.70 -11.54
C THR A 196 6.81 -2.55 -10.74
N HIS A 197 5.63 -2.02 -10.43
CA HIS A 197 4.59 -2.76 -9.72
C HIS A 197 4.08 -3.96 -10.52
N VAL A 198 3.86 -3.78 -11.82
CA VAL A 198 3.46 -4.87 -12.72
C VAL A 198 4.54 -5.94 -12.80
N LYS A 199 5.82 -5.56 -12.89
CA LYS A 199 6.95 -6.50 -12.91
C LYS A 199 6.96 -7.38 -11.65
N LYS A 200 6.78 -6.76 -10.47
CA LYS A 200 6.74 -7.48 -9.18
C LYS A 200 5.53 -8.36 -9.06
N LEU A 201 4.35 -7.83 -9.40
CA LEU A 201 3.12 -8.60 -9.37
C LEU A 201 3.25 -9.83 -10.27
N ARG A 202 3.74 -9.68 -11.50
CA ARG A 202 4.03 -10.82 -12.39
C ARG A 202 4.96 -11.85 -11.75
N SER A 203 6.03 -11.40 -11.11
CA SER A 203 6.99 -12.28 -10.42
C SER A 203 6.32 -13.08 -9.30
N LYS A 204 5.45 -12.46 -8.50
CA LYS A 204 4.73 -13.11 -7.39
C LYS A 204 3.63 -14.06 -7.89
N LEU A 205 3.00 -13.75 -9.01
CA LEU A 205 1.99 -14.61 -9.65
C LEU A 205 2.61 -15.84 -10.35
N GLY A 206 3.93 -15.90 -10.53
CA GLY A 206 4.61 -16.98 -11.23
C GLY A 206 4.11 -17.12 -12.67
N GLU A 207 3.73 -18.32 -13.09
CA GLU A 207 3.22 -18.60 -14.45
C GLU A 207 1.95 -17.77 -14.76
N LYS A 208 1.10 -17.51 -13.76
CA LYS A 208 -0.11 -16.69 -13.94
C LYS A 208 0.22 -15.19 -14.17
N GLY A 209 1.46 -14.77 -13.95
CA GLY A 209 1.93 -13.43 -14.31
C GLY A 209 1.82 -13.14 -15.81
N GLU A 210 1.80 -14.16 -16.65
CA GLU A 210 1.61 -14.04 -18.09
C GLU A 210 0.21 -13.56 -18.48
N TYR A 211 -0.79 -13.67 -17.60
CA TYR A 211 -2.12 -13.12 -17.83
C TYR A 211 -2.12 -11.59 -17.90
N ILE A 212 -1.12 -10.93 -17.30
CA ILE A 212 -0.95 -9.49 -17.43
C ILE A 212 -0.14 -9.23 -18.71
N LYS A 213 -0.79 -8.98 -19.83
CA LYS A 213 -0.14 -8.71 -21.13
C LYS A 213 0.28 -7.25 -21.22
N THR A 214 1.44 -6.96 -21.81
CA THR A 214 1.88 -5.59 -22.12
C THR A 214 1.28 -5.14 -23.44
N ILE A 215 0.61 -4.01 -23.46
CA ILE A 215 0.08 -3.37 -24.67
C ILE A 215 1.03 -2.19 -24.99
N TRP A 216 1.87 -2.38 -25.98
CA TRP A 216 2.90 -1.41 -26.36
C TRP A 216 2.31 -0.02 -26.67
N GLY A 217 2.92 1.01 -26.12
CA GLY A 217 2.47 2.40 -26.28
C GLY A 217 1.25 2.79 -25.45
N MET A 218 0.54 1.83 -24.77
CA MET A 218 -0.65 2.10 -24.00
C MET A 218 -0.46 1.75 -22.50
N GLY A 219 -0.21 0.49 -22.18
CA GLY A 219 -0.16 0.01 -20.79
C GLY A 219 -0.31 -1.50 -20.70
N TYR A 220 -1.35 -1.98 -20.03
CA TYR A 220 -1.51 -3.39 -19.69
C TYR A 220 -2.94 -3.89 -19.89
N LYS A 221 -3.07 -5.19 -20.11
CA LYS A 221 -4.34 -5.90 -20.21
C LYS A 221 -4.24 -7.20 -19.42
N PHE A 222 -5.23 -7.51 -18.63
CA PHE A 222 -5.36 -8.82 -17.97
C PHE A 222 -6.24 -9.73 -18.84
N GLU A 223 -5.72 -10.88 -19.20
CA GLU A 223 -6.40 -11.83 -20.10
C GLU A 223 -6.03 -13.25 -19.70
N VAL A 224 -7.03 -14.03 -19.35
CA VAL A 224 -6.91 -15.46 -19.10
C VAL A 224 -7.17 -16.16 -20.43
N ASP A 225 -6.24 -16.99 -20.86
CA ASP A 225 -6.35 -17.79 -22.09
C ASP A 225 -7.40 -18.90 -21.95
#